data_c1f5b4fdb3ee48d5122c962841b23454
#
_entry.id   c1f5b4fdb3ee48d5122c962841b23454
#
_cell.length_a   1.000
_cell.length_b   1.000
_cell.length_c   1.000
_cell.angle_alpha   90.00
_cell.angle_beta   90.00
_cell.angle_gamma   90.00
#
_symmetry.space_group_name_H-M   'P 1'
#
loop_
_entity.id
_entity.type
_entity.pdbx_description
1 polymer ?
#
loop_
_entity_poly.entity_id
_entity_poly.type
_entity_poly.pdbx_seq_one_letter_code
_entity_poly.pdbx_strand_id
1 'polypeptide(L)'
;MNKVREPGGATATAPGAKREAHPERTAAALAAPVEGFLDELRRGRRLSPRTVDAYAHDLSDYSGFAAHHKLRGWDEATATFVDGYFATLERRGLSTATLARRRSTLKGFHAFLGRVGHTVEDPVALLPPPRRERKLPHALSRADVEALIAHPEGEEPLALRDRSMLELAYAGGLRVSELVGLTRDAVDLKGRSLTVTGKGDKQRMVPFGRAAARALAAWLERGRPQLARGGTRQGPVRHDHVFVNARGGTLSRMGWWKILRGHARGAGVTARVHPHALRHSFATHLLEGGADLRVVQELLGHARVCTTAMYTHLDRSYLREVHRQFHPRA
;
A
#
# COMPACT_ATOMS: atom_id res chain seq x y z
N MET A 1 43.78 83.03 -26.17
CA MET A 1 42.44 82.79 -25.62
C MET A 1 41.88 81.56 -26.29
N ASN A 2 41.83 80.42 -25.61
CA ASN A 2 40.79 79.45 -25.72
C ASN A 2 41.06 78.33 -24.69
N LYS A 3 40.14 78.25 -23.74
CA LYS A 3 40.16 77.20 -22.71
C LYS A 3 39.68 75.92 -23.31
N VAL A 4 40.45 74.86 -23.26
CA VAL A 4 40.00 73.45 -23.52
C VAL A 4 39.52 72.88 -22.20
N ARG A 5 38.29 72.40 -22.18
CA ARG A 5 37.64 71.63 -21.09
C ARG A 5 38.03 70.17 -21.21
N GLU A 6 38.48 69.57 -20.12
CA GLU A 6 38.61 68.13 -19.97
C GLU A 6 37.21 67.50 -19.72
N PRO A 7 36.95 66.26 -20.20
CA PRO A 7 35.76 65.49 -19.88
C PRO A 7 35.98 64.62 -18.65
N GLY A 8 34.95 64.59 -17.80
CA GLY A 8 34.89 63.96 -16.50
C GLY A 8 34.96 62.42 -16.50
N GLY A 9 35.37 61.93 -15.36
CA GLY A 9 35.66 60.57 -15.07
C GLY A 9 34.44 59.59 -15.15
N ALA A 10 34.77 58.45 -15.66
CA ALA A 10 33.91 57.26 -15.67
C ALA A 10 33.82 56.66 -14.25
N THR A 11 32.66 56.66 -13.66
CA THR A 11 32.36 55.91 -12.43
C THR A 11 32.35 54.43 -12.74
N ALA A 12 33.34 53.71 -12.19
CA ALA A 12 33.35 52.26 -12.21
C ALA A 12 32.20 51.70 -11.37
N THR A 13 31.32 50.97 -12.03
CA THR A 13 30.23 50.19 -11.38
C THR A 13 30.88 49.02 -10.64
N ALA A 14 30.73 48.97 -9.35
CA ALA A 14 31.19 47.85 -8.50
C ALA A 14 30.49 46.55 -8.88
N PRO A 15 31.19 45.39 -8.85
CA PRO A 15 30.59 44.08 -9.12
C PRO A 15 29.62 43.70 -8.00
N GLY A 16 28.42 43.23 -8.43
CA GLY A 16 27.30 42.89 -7.58
C GLY A 16 27.64 42.00 -6.40
N ALA A 17 27.28 42.46 -5.23
CA ALA A 17 27.33 41.69 -3.98
C ALA A 17 26.55 40.37 -4.16
N LYS A 18 27.27 39.26 -4.06
CA LYS A 18 26.63 37.92 -3.89
C LYS A 18 25.83 37.98 -2.59
N ARG A 19 24.50 38.03 -2.72
CA ARG A 19 23.58 37.88 -1.59
C ARG A 19 23.83 36.53 -0.97
N GLU A 20 24.48 36.47 0.18
CA GLU A 20 24.55 35.29 1.03
C GLU A 20 23.10 34.94 1.41
N ALA A 21 22.64 33.80 0.93
CA ALA A 21 21.31 33.32 1.22
C ALA A 21 21.24 32.87 2.69
N HIS A 22 20.45 33.55 3.51
CA HIS A 22 20.19 33.17 4.89
C HIS A 22 19.65 31.74 4.92
N PRO A 23 20.21 30.83 5.75
CA PRO A 23 19.82 29.40 5.77
C PRO A 23 18.32 29.18 6.02
N GLU A 24 17.67 30.03 6.80
CA GLU A 24 16.24 29.98 7.06
C GLU A 24 15.39 30.29 5.80
N ARG A 25 15.83 31.22 4.96
CA ARG A 25 15.14 31.53 3.67
C ARG A 25 15.24 30.37 2.70
N THR A 26 16.39 29.67 2.68
CA THR A 26 16.59 28.50 1.82
C THR A 26 15.71 27.33 2.28
N ALA A 27 15.62 27.07 3.57
CA ALA A 27 14.74 26.03 4.12
C ALA A 27 13.26 26.30 3.78
N ALA A 28 12.80 27.56 3.93
CA ALA A 28 11.44 27.94 3.57
C ALA A 28 11.16 27.83 2.06
N ALA A 29 12.14 28.20 1.20
CA ALA A 29 12.01 28.11 -0.26
C ALA A 29 11.88 26.64 -0.75
N LEU A 30 12.48 25.68 -0.06
CA LEU A 30 12.34 24.25 -0.36
C LEU A 30 11.06 23.66 0.25
N ALA A 31 10.60 24.14 1.42
CA ALA A 31 9.47 23.56 2.14
C ALA A 31 8.11 23.97 1.54
N ALA A 32 7.92 25.24 1.24
CA ALA A 32 6.62 25.76 0.77
C ALA A 32 6.07 25.07 -0.48
N PRO A 33 6.86 24.79 -1.54
CA PRO A 33 6.37 24.03 -2.69
C PRO A 33 6.01 22.58 -2.36
N VAL A 34 6.71 21.95 -1.41
CA VAL A 34 6.39 20.58 -0.95
C VAL A 34 5.02 20.55 -0.26
N GLU A 35 4.77 21.51 0.63
CA GLU A 35 3.48 21.64 1.30
C GLU A 35 2.35 21.92 0.30
N GLY A 36 2.58 22.80 -0.66
CA GLY A 36 1.62 23.10 -1.73
C GLY A 36 1.25 21.85 -2.55
N PHE A 37 2.23 21.04 -2.90
CA PHE A 37 1.99 19.78 -3.61
C PHE A 37 1.22 18.77 -2.76
N LEU A 38 1.58 18.60 -1.48
CA LEU A 38 0.88 17.69 -0.57
C LEU A 38 -0.57 18.13 -0.35
N ASP A 39 -0.82 19.43 -0.29
CA ASP A 39 -2.15 19.99 -0.19
C ASP A 39 -2.98 19.77 -1.47
N GLU A 40 -2.37 19.92 -2.65
CA GLU A 40 -3.04 19.58 -3.91
C GLU A 40 -3.42 18.09 -3.94
N LEU A 41 -2.52 17.20 -3.47
CA LEU A 41 -2.81 15.78 -3.40
C LEU A 41 -3.96 15.44 -2.43
N ARG A 42 -4.06 16.16 -1.32
CA ARG A 42 -5.16 16.02 -0.36
C ARG A 42 -6.50 16.46 -0.93
N ARG A 43 -6.52 17.60 -1.64
CA ARG A 43 -7.74 18.23 -2.16
C ARG A 43 -8.19 17.70 -3.51
N GLY A 44 -7.27 17.50 -4.44
CA GLY A 44 -7.59 17.32 -5.86
C GLY A 44 -7.62 15.88 -6.38
N ARG A 45 -6.80 15.01 -5.84
CA ARG A 45 -6.73 13.59 -6.24
C ARG A 45 -7.24 12.77 -5.08
N ARG A 46 -8.29 11.98 -5.27
CA ARG A 46 -8.81 11.04 -4.27
C ARG A 46 -7.76 9.96 -3.90
N LEU A 47 -6.58 10.43 -3.46
CA LEU A 47 -5.52 9.56 -2.95
C LEU A 47 -5.87 9.15 -1.51
N SER A 48 -5.45 7.95 -1.15
CA SER A 48 -5.62 7.53 0.25
C SER A 48 -4.70 8.34 1.16
N PRO A 49 -5.11 8.66 2.42
CA PRO A 49 -4.24 9.34 3.39
C PRO A 49 -2.84 8.72 3.45
N ARG A 50 -2.75 7.39 3.45
CA ARG A 50 -1.47 6.66 3.44
C ARG A 50 -0.59 6.94 2.22
N THR A 51 -1.20 7.20 1.06
CA THR A 51 -0.43 7.55 -0.14
C THR A 51 0.17 8.94 0.04
N VAL A 52 -0.60 9.87 0.60
CA VAL A 52 -0.12 11.22 0.91
C VAL A 52 0.98 11.18 1.96
N ASP A 53 0.82 10.39 3.03
CA ASP A 53 1.85 10.20 4.07
C ASP A 53 3.14 9.62 3.49
N ALA A 54 3.03 8.63 2.59
CA ALA A 54 4.18 8.04 1.93
C ALA A 54 4.90 9.06 1.03
N TYR A 55 4.16 9.93 0.34
CA TYR A 55 4.72 11.00 -0.48
C TYR A 55 5.36 12.08 0.38
N ALA A 56 4.72 12.46 1.50
CA ALA A 56 5.30 13.41 2.45
C ALA A 56 6.66 12.91 2.99
N HIS A 57 6.74 11.63 3.35
CA HIS A 57 7.99 11.04 3.81
C HIS A 57 9.06 11.02 2.71
N ASP A 58 8.69 10.67 1.47
CA ASP A 58 9.62 10.67 0.34
C ASP A 58 10.17 12.07 0.04
N LEU A 59 9.30 13.08 0.08
CA LEU A 59 9.66 14.47 -0.17
C LEU A 59 10.46 15.07 0.98
N SER A 60 10.20 14.69 2.22
CA SER A 60 11.02 15.08 3.37
C SER A 60 12.48 14.60 3.23
N ASP A 61 12.68 13.33 2.80
CA ASP A 61 14.03 12.78 2.55
C ASP A 61 14.70 13.49 1.35
N TYR A 62 13.94 13.81 0.29
CA TYR A 62 14.45 14.55 -0.86
C TYR A 62 14.80 16.00 -0.53
N SER A 63 13.97 16.70 0.26
CA SER A 63 14.27 18.05 0.76
C SER A 63 15.50 18.07 1.67
N GLY A 64 15.67 17.04 2.51
CA GLY A 64 16.88 16.87 3.32
C GLY A 64 18.13 16.73 2.46
N PHE A 65 18.05 15.96 1.36
CA PHE A 65 19.13 15.83 0.39
C PHE A 65 19.42 17.17 -0.31
N ALA A 66 18.37 17.91 -0.72
CA ALA A 66 18.52 19.22 -1.34
C ALA A 66 19.18 20.23 -0.42
N ALA A 67 18.78 20.27 0.84
CA ALA A 67 19.38 21.15 1.85
C ALA A 67 20.86 20.79 2.11
N HIS A 68 21.20 19.50 2.20
CA HIS A 68 22.58 19.02 2.36
C HIS A 68 23.48 19.46 1.20
N HIS A 69 22.94 19.45 -0.02
CA HIS A 69 23.64 19.91 -1.22
C HIS A 69 23.51 21.43 -1.47
N LYS A 70 22.94 22.17 -0.51
CA LYS A 70 22.83 23.64 -0.52
C LYS A 70 22.03 24.20 -1.71
N LEU A 71 21.02 23.45 -2.21
CA LEU A 71 20.06 23.99 -3.18
C LEU A 71 19.32 25.18 -2.56
N ARG A 72 19.21 26.27 -3.32
CA ARG A 72 18.50 27.48 -2.88
C ARG A 72 17.03 27.47 -3.25
N GLY A 73 16.68 26.72 -4.30
CA GLY A 73 15.31 26.51 -4.79
C GLY A 73 15.23 25.28 -5.66
N TRP A 74 14.02 24.86 -5.97
CA TRP A 74 13.78 23.68 -6.80
C TRP A 74 14.10 23.87 -8.28
N ASP A 75 14.24 25.12 -8.72
CA ASP A 75 14.72 25.51 -10.05
C ASP A 75 16.20 25.11 -10.29
N GLU A 76 16.98 24.96 -9.24
CA GLU A 76 18.36 24.46 -9.30
C GLU A 76 18.47 22.92 -9.38
N ALA A 77 17.35 22.20 -9.23
CA ALA A 77 17.33 20.73 -9.25
C ALA A 77 17.46 20.18 -10.68
N THR A 78 18.68 19.91 -11.12
CA THR A 78 18.99 19.34 -12.44
C THR A 78 18.76 17.82 -12.48
N ALA A 79 18.75 17.21 -13.69
CA ALA A 79 18.72 15.75 -13.85
C ALA A 79 19.90 15.08 -13.12
N THR A 80 21.09 15.64 -13.20
CA THR A 80 22.29 15.14 -12.47
C THR A 80 22.08 15.16 -10.95
N PHE A 81 21.43 16.20 -10.43
CA PHE A 81 21.12 16.27 -9.00
C PHE A 81 20.16 15.17 -8.57
N VAL A 82 19.11 14.91 -9.35
CA VAL A 82 18.14 13.85 -9.07
C VAL A 82 18.77 12.46 -9.20
N ASP A 83 19.65 12.25 -10.18
CA ASP A 83 20.44 11.01 -10.31
C ASP A 83 21.33 10.79 -9.08
N GLY A 84 22.00 11.82 -8.58
CA GLY A 84 22.80 11.77 -7.35
C GLY A 84 21.97 11.38 -6.12
N TYR A 85 20.71 11.86 -6.04
CA TYR A 85 19.80 11.44 -5.00
C TYR A 85 19.47 9.95 -5.10
N PHE A 86 19.10 9.44 -6.29
CA PHE A 86 18.80 8.01 -6.48
C PHE A 86 20.03 7.13 -6.22
N ALA A 87 21.20 7.52 -6.68
CA ALA A 87 22.45 6.82 -6.36
C ALA A 87 22.71 6.73 -4.84
N THR A 88 22.37 7.78 -4.09
CA THR A 88 22.47 7.77 -2.62
C THR A 88 21.46 6.80 -2.00
N LEU A 89 20.24 6.72 -2.52
CA LEU A 89 19.22 5.77 -2.07
C LEU A 89 19.62 4.31 -2.34
N GLU A 90 20.23 4.04 -3.49
CA GLU A 90 20.75 2.72 -3.86
C GLU A 90 21.90 2.30 -2.92
N ARG A 91 22.85 3.19 -2.64
CA ARG A 91 23.92 2.95 -1.66
C ARG A 91 23.39 2.68 -0.24
N ARG A 92 22.25 3.28 0.13
CA ARG A 92 21.54 3.01 1.38
C ARG A 92 20.81 1.65 1.37
N GLY A 93 20.87 0.89 0.27
CA GLY A 93 20.27 -0.44 0.14
C GLY A 93 18.74 -0.46 0.02
N LEU A 94 18.12 0.64 -0.45
CA LEU A 94 16.66 0.66 -0.61
C LEU A 94 16.22 -0.31 -1.71
N SER A 95 15.07 -0.98 -1.48
CA SER A 95 14.53 -1.93 -2.45
C SER A 95 14.11 -1.23 -3.75
N THR A 96 14.18 -1.96 -4.88
CA THR A 96 13.71 -1.49 -6.19
C THR A 96 12.26 -0.99 -6.19
N ALA A 97 11.40 -1.61 -5.36
CA ALA A 97 10.01 -1.16 -5.19
C ALA A 97 9.93 0.21 -4.49
N THR A 98 10.80 0.45 -3.49
CA THR A 98 10.89 1.76 -2.81
C THR A 98 11.42 2.83 -3.75
N LEU A 99 12.47 2.53 -4.51
CA LEU A 99 13.03 3.43 -5.52
C LEU A 99 11.98 3.79 -6.60
N ALA A 100 11.23 2.81 -7.09
CA ALA A 100 10.16 3.03 -8.06
C ALA A 100 9.04 3.93 -7.50
N ARG A 101 8.66 3.75 -6.23
CA ARG A 101 7.68 4.62 -5.56
C ARG A 101 8.23 6.05 -5.44
N ARG A 102 9.45 6.24 -4.92
CA ARG A 102 10.08 7.56 -4.77
C ARG A 102 10.19 8.29 -6.10
N ARG A 103 10.55 7.57 -7.16
CA ARG A 103 10.54 8.14 -8.50
C ARG A 103 9.16 8.64 -8.91
N SER A 104 8.11 7.87 -8.64
CA SER A 104 6.73 8.31 -8.94
C SER A 104 6.34 9.54 -8.13
N THR A 105 6.80 9.64 -6.87
CA THR A 105 6.61 10.81 -6.01
C THR A 105 7.31 12.04 -6.60
N LEU A 106 8.60 11.91 -6.94
CA LEU A 106 9.38 13.02 -7.50
C LEU A 106 8.83 13.47 -8.87
N LYS A 107 8.45 12.52 -9.74
CA LYS A 107 7.81 12.86 -11.02
C LYS A 107 6.54 13.67 -10.82
N GLY A 108 5.69 13.28 -9.84
CA GLY A 108 4.49 14.06 -9.50
C GLY A 108 4.82 15.44 -8.96
N PHE A 109 5.84 15.54 -8.12
CA PHE A 109 6.29 16.79 -7.53
C PHE A 109 6.90 17.75 -8.55
N HIS A 110 7.84 17.31 -9.39
CA HIS A 110 8.43 18.16 -10.42
C HIS A 110 7.41 18.59 -11.49
N ALA A 111 6.47 17.71 -11.86
CA ALA A 111 5.36 18.10 -12.71
C ALA A 111 4.46 19.18 -12.05
N PHE A 112 4.28 19.14 -10.73
CA PHE A 112 3.60 20.21 -9.99
C PHE A 112 4.41 21.51 -10.04
N LEU A 113 5.72 21.47 -9.77
CA LEU A 113 6.60 22.64 -9.82
C LEU A 113 6.57 23.33 -11.19
N GLY A 114 6.58 22.57 -12.28
CA GLY A 114 6.44 23.11 -13.62
C GLY A 114 5.09 23.82 -13.85
N ARG A 115 3.99 23.24 -13.35
CA ARG A 115 2.65 23.85 -13.47
C ARG A 115 2.49 25.16 -12.70
N VAL A 116 3.14 25.28 -11.55
CA VAL A 116 3.07 26.48 -10.71
C VAL A 116 4.21 27.48 -11.03
N GLY A 117 5.00 27.21 -12.07
CA GLY A 117 6.01 28.14 -12.56
C GLY A 117 7.31 28.19 -11.74
N HIS A 118 7.56 27.22 -10.86
CA HIS A 118 8.79 27.11 -10.10
C HIS A 118 9.98 26.53 -10.89
N THR A 119 9.72 25.76 -11.92
CA THR A 119 10.75 25.15 -12.79
C THR A 119 10.30 25.18 -14.24
N VAL A 120 11.24 25.30 -15.17
CA VAL A 120 10.98 25.23 -16.63
C VAL A 120 11.13 23.81 -17.13
N GLU A 121 12.12 23.07 -16.61
CA GLU A 121 12.44 21.69 -17.02
C GLU A 121 12.01 20.67 -15.96
N ASP A 122 11.64 19.48 -16.42
CA ASP A 122 11.36 18.33 -15.53
C ASP A 122 12.64 17.45 -15.42
N PRO A 123 13.40 17.56 -14.31
CA PRO A 123 14.64 16.82 -14.15
C PRO A 123 14.43 15.31 -13.99
N VAL A 124 13.18 14.86 -13.82
CA VAL A 124 12.83 13.43 -13.66
C VAL A 124 12.40 12.80 -14.97
N ALA A 125 12.10 13.60 -16.01
CA ALA A 125 11.58 13.10 -17.28
C ALA A 125 12.54 12.14 -17.98
N LEU A 126 13.83 12.44 -17.96
CA LEU A 126 14.89 11.69 -18.65
C LEU A 126 15.45 10.51 -17.81
N LEU A 127 15.08 10.40 -16.53
CA LEU A 127 15.59 9.32 -15.71
C LEU A 127 15.11 7.95 -16.21
N PRO A 128 16.01 6.97 -16.41
CA PRO A 128 15.61 5.63 -16.81
C PRO A 128 14.73 4.99 -15.72
N PRO A 129 13.70 4.22 -16.09
CA PRO A 129 12.90 3.51 -15.11
C PRO A 129 13.81 2.57 -14.30
N PRO A 130 13.62 2.46 -12.97
CA PRO A 130 14.37 1.50 -12.17
C PRO A 130 14.22 0.11 -12.79
N ARG A 131 15.35 -0.59 -12.97
CA ARG A 131 15.34 -1.97 -13.47
C ARG A 131 14.50 -2.83 -12.53
N ARG A 132 13.28 -3.16 -12.93
CA ARG A 132 12.46 -4.11 -12.19
C ARG A 132 12.96 -5.50 -12.53
N GLU A 133 13.70 -6.12 -11.62
CA GLU A 133 13.71 -7.58 -11.62
C GLU A 133 12.25 -8.04 -11.46
N ARG A 134 11.66 -8.55 -12.50
CA ARG A 134 10.38 -9.26 -12.43
C ARG A 134 10.64 -10.60 -11.75
N LYS A 135 10.82 -10.59 -10.43
CA LYS A 135 10.64 -11.82 -9.65
C LYS A 135 9.18 -12.18 -9.83
N LEU A 136 8.91 -13.22 -10.59
CA LEU A 136 7.57 -13.79 -10.68
C LEU A 136 7.14 -14.08 -9.24
N PRO A 137 6.02 -13.50 -8.77
CA PRO A 137 5.54 -13.82 -7.45
C PRO A 137 5.23 -15.33 -7.43
N HIS A 138 5.97 -16.08 -6.62
CA HIS A 138 5.69 -17.50 -6.44
C HIS A 138 4.44 -17.61 -5.58
N ALA A 139 3.39 -18.21 -6.13
CA ALA A 139 2.27 -18.70 -5.35
C ALA A 139 2.79 -19.79 -4.39
N LEU A 140 2.23 -19.87 -3.20
CA LEU A 140 2.46 -21.02 -2.32
C LEU A 140 1.87 -22.26 -2.99
N SER A 141 2.53 -23.41 -2.84
CA SER A 141 1.95 -24.67 -3.28
C SER A 141 0.67 -24.98 -2.49
N ARG A 142 -0.18 -25.85 -3.03
CA ARG A 142 -1.37 -26.32 -2.30
C ARG A 142 -0.98 -26.97 -0.99
N ALA A 143 0.08 -27.78 -0.98
CA ALA A 143 0.62 -28.42 0.22
C ALA A 143 1.09 -27.40 1.28
N ASP A 144 1.81 -26.34 0.87
CA ASP A 144 2.22 -25.26 1.78
C ASP A 144 1.01 -24.54 2.41
N VAL A 145 -0.02 -24.28 1.61
CA VAL A 145 -1.24 -23.63 2.11
C VAL A 145 -1.99 -24.55 3.07
N GLU A 146 -2.09 -25.82 2.77
CA GLU A 146 -2.73 -26.82 3.65
C GLU A 146 -1.98 -26.97 4.97
N ALA A 147 -0.67 -27.10 4.93
CA ALA A 147 0.17 -27.15 6.13
C ALA A 147 0.04 -25.89 6.99
N LEU A 148 0.03 -24.72 6.33
CA LEU A 148 -0.15 -23.42 7.00
C LEU A 148 -1.50 -23.31 7.72
N ILE A 149 -2.59 -23.71 7.06
CA ILE A 149 -3.95 -23.66 7.61
C ILE A 149 -4.16 -24.69 8.72
N ALA A 150 -3.52 -25.85 8.62
CA ALA A 150 -3.61 -26.91 9.62
C ALA A 150 -2.82 -26.59 10.90
N HIS A 151 -1.76 -25.75 10.81
CA HIS A 151 -0.85 -25.49 11.92
C HIS A 151 -1.49 -24.92 13.20
N PRO A 152 -2.52 -24.02 13.18
CA PRO A 152 -3.21 -23.63 14.40
C PRO A 152 -4.02 -24.80 14.97
N GLU A 153 -3.43 -25.60 15.85
CA GLU A 153 -4.07 -26.76 16.50
C GLU A 153 -4.82 -26.39 17.76
N GLY A 154 -5.75 -27.28 18.18
CA GLY A 154 -6.51 -27.12 19.42
C GLY A 154 -7.73 -26.21 19.31
N GLU A 155 -8.39 -26.02 20.47
CA GLU A 155 -9.66 -25.29 20.62
C GLU A 155 -9.51 -23.98 21.40
N GLU A 156 -8.26 -23.62 21.72
CA GLU A 156 -7.95 -22.37 22.38
C GLU A 156 -8.40 -21.16 21.53
N PRO A 157 -8.86 -20.07 22.18
CA PRO A 157 -9.42 -18.91 21.45
C PRO A 157 -8.52 -18.36 20.36
N LEU A 158 -7.20 -18.32 20.60
CA LEU A 158 -6.25 -17.83 19.60
C LEU A 158 -6.07 -18.80 18.44
N ALA A 159 -6.10 -20.11 18.69
CA ALA A 159 -6.02 -21.13 17.66
C ALA A 159 -7.26 -21.11 16.75
N LEU A 160 -8.46 -21.00 17.33
CA LEU A 160 -9.73 -20.84 16.59
C LEU A 160 -9.70 -19.59 15.73
N ARG A 161 -9.22 -18.46 16.28
CA ARG A 161 -9.08 -17.20 15.53
C ARG A 161 -8.15 -17.38 14.34
N ASP A 162 -6.96 -17.89 14.60
CA ASP A 162 -5.88 -17.94 13.60
C ASP A 162 -6.23 -18.90 12.48
N ARG A 163 -6.81 -20.06 12.79
CA ARG A 163 -7.35 -21.01 11.81
C ARG A 163 -8.43 -20.37 10.94
N SER A 164 -9.40 -19.67 11.55
CA SER A 164 -10.44 -18.97 10.84
C SER A 164 -9.90 -17.86 9.93
N MET A 165 -8.91 -17.11 10.38
CA MET A 165 -8.25 -16.07 9.57
C MET A 165 -7.51 -16.65 8.37
N LEU A 166 -6.77 -17.74 8.54
CA LEU A 166 -6.04 -18.41 7.47
C LEU A 166 -7.00 -18.98 6.42
N GLU A 167 -8.04 -19.67 6.87
CA GLU A 167 -9.10 -20.21 5.98
C GLU A 167 -9.75 -19.10 5.15
N LEU A 168 -10.24 -18.03 5.78
CA LEU A 168 -10.88 -16.94 5.06
C LEU A 168 -9.93 -16.16 4.15
N ALA A 169 -8.70 -15.92 4.59
CA ALA A 169 -7.71 -15.22 3.78
C ALA A 169 -7.43 -15.96 2.47
N TYR A 170 -7.35 -17.29 2.55
CA TYR A 170 -7.13 -18.12 1.38
C TYR A 170 -8.42 -18.35 0.59
N ALA A 171 -9.53 -18.76 1.22
CA ALA A 171 -10.76 -19.06 0.54
C ALA A 171 -11.38 -17.88 -0.22
N GLY A 172 -11.20 -16.65 0.29
CA GLY A 172 -11.74 -15.44 -0.32
C GLY A 172 -10.71 -14.56 -1.01
N GLY A 173 -9.43 -14.91 -0.99
CA GLY A 173 -8.37 -14.07 -1.52
C GLY A 173 -8.38 -12.64 -0.95
N LEU A 174 -8.70 -12.48 0.34
CA LEU A 174 -8.93 -11.19 0.98
C LEU A 174 -7.67 -10.35 1.07
N ARG A 175 -7.80 -9.03 0.91
CA ARG A 175 -6.73 -8.09 1.28
C ARG A 175 -6.58 -8.05 2.80
N VAL A 176 -5.37 -7.76 3.28
CA VAL A 176 -5.12 -7.62 4.73
C VAL A 176 -6.11 -6.67 5.39
N SER A 177 -6.37 -5.53 4.75
CA SER A 177 -7.32 -4.53 5.29
C SER A 177 -8.76 -5.03 5.34
N GLU A 178 -9.16 -5.82 4.38
CA GLU A 178 -10.49 -6.43 4.31
C GLU A 178 -10.65 -7.48 5.42
N LEU A 179 -9.64 -8.33 5.61
CA LEU A 179 -9.65 -9.36 6.64
C LEU A 179 -9.67 -8.77 8.06
N VAL A 180 -8.74 -7.85 8.38
CA VAL A 180 -8.65 -7.29 9.74
C VAL A 180 -9.76 -6.29 10.05
N GLY A 181 -10.36 -5.69 9.03
CA GLY A 181 -11.47 -4.75 9.16
C GLY A 181 -12.86 -5.40 8.99
N LEU A 182 -12.92 -6.72 8.79
CA LEU A 182 -14.20 -7.42 8.59
C LEU A 182 -15.09 -7.28 9.81
N THR A 183 -16.34 -6.86 9.61
CA THR A 183 -17.34 -6.70 10.63
C THR A 183 -18.33 -7.88 10.63
N ARG A 184 -19.05 -8.10 11.73
CA ARG A 184 -19.94 -9.27 11.88
C ARG A 184 -21.16 -9.18 10.97
N ASP A 185 -21.68 -8.00 10.74
CA ASP A 185 -22.78 -7.71 9.81
C ASP A 185 -22.41 -7.98 8.34
N ALA A 186 -21.12 -7.92 8.01
CA ALA A 186 -20.62 -8.24 6.69
C ALA A 186 -20.50 -9.75 6.41
N VAL A 187 -20.85 -10.62 7.39
CA VAL A 187 -20.70 -12.08 7.29
C VAL A 187 -22.07 -12.75 7.16
N ASP A 188 -22.28 -13.45 6.06
CA ASP A 188 -23.39 -14.38 5.86
C ASP A 188 -22.87 -15.84 5.95
N LEU A 189 -22.94 -16.41 7.17
CA LEU A 189 -22.52 -17.81 7.39
C LEU A 189 -23.39 -18.82 6.65
N LYS A 190 -24.70 -18.59 6.56
CA LYS A 190 -25.65 -19.50 5.87
C LYS A 190 -25.41 -19.47 4.37
N GLY A 191 -25.33 -18.29 3.79
CA GLY A 191 -25.01 -18.09 2.39
C GLY A 191 -23.53 -18.26 2.04
N ARG A 192 -22.67 -18.49 3.03
CA ARG A 192 -21.20 -18.64 2.87
C ARG A 192 -20.60 -17.54 2.02
N SER A 193 -20.86 -16.29 2.41
CA SER A 193 -20.34 -15.14 1.71
C SER A 193 -20.00 -14.00 2.66
N LEU A 194 -19.08 -13.14 2.22
CA LEU A 194 -18.69 -11.90 2.89
C LEU A 194 -19.00 -10.73 1.97
N THR A 195 -19.39 -9.61 2.56
CA THR A 195 -19.41 -8.32 1.87
C THR A 195 -18.17 -7.52 2.30
N VAL A 196 -17.27 -7.20 1.37
CA VAL A 196 -16.07 -6.45 1.66
C VAL A 196 -16.02 -5.15 0.87
N THR A 197 -15.59 -4.08 1.53
CA THR A 197 -15.44 -2.75 0.92
C THR A 197 -14.02 -2.55 0.42
N GLY A 198 -13.88 -2.31 -0.87
CA GLY A 198 -12.62 -2.08 -1.56
C GLY A 198 -12.24 -0.59 -1.68
N LYS A 199 -11.26 -0.30 -2.54
CA LYS A 199 -10.84 1.08 -2.83
C LYS A 199 -11.98 1.87 -3.49
N GLY A 200 -12.26 3.08 -2.98
CA GLY A 200 -13.33 3.94 -3.49
C GLY A 200 -14.72 3.53 -3.04
N ASP A 201 -14.82 2.90 -1.87
CA ASP A 201 -16.06 2.48 -1.22
C ASP A 201 -16.93 1.48 -2.03
N LYS A 202 -16.29 0.80 -2.99
CA LYS A 202 -16.96 -0.23 -3.77
C LYS A 202 -17.06 -1.53 -2.98
N GLN A 203 -18.27 -2.00 -2.78
CA GLN A 203 -18.52 -3.28 -2.14
C GLN A 203 -18.49 -4.42 -3.16
N ARG A 204 -17.98 -5.57 -2.72
CA ARG A 204 -18.09 -6.82 -3.46
C ARG A 204 -18.44 -7.98 -2.53
N MET A 205 -19.17 -8.95 -3.05
CA MET A 205 -19.39 -10.22 -2.39
C MET A 205 -18.19 -11.14 -2.62
N VAL A 206 -17.77 -11.85 -1.58
CA VAL A 206 -16.69 -12.84 -1.62
C VAL A 206 -17.23 -14.15 -1.09
N PRO A 207 -17.42 -15.19 -1.93
CA PRO A 207 -17.82 -16.50 -1.48
C PRO A 207 -16.69 -17.21 -0.73
N PHE A 208 -17.05 -18.13 0.15
CA PHE A 208 -16.09 -19.01 0.82
C PHE A 208 -16.67 -20.43 1.01
N GLY A 209 -15.76 -21.41 1.10
CA GLY A 209 -16.11 -22.81 1.17
C GLY A 209 -16.55 -23.27 2.56
N ARG A 210 -16.92 -24.55 2.65
CA ARG A 210 -17.39 -25.20 3.90
C ARG A 210 -16.32 -25.22 4.99
N ALA A 211 -15.05 -25.38 4.62
CA ALA A 211 -13.95 -25.38 5.58
C ALA A 211 -13.84 -24.04 6.31
N ALA A 212 -13.82 -22.94 5.55
CA ALA A 212 -13.81 -21.58 6.11
C ALA A 212 -15.08 -21.29 6.93
N ALA A 213 -16.25 -21.75 6.49
CA ALA A 213 -17.51 -21.59 7.22
C ALA A 213 -17.43 -22.26 8.61
N ARG A 214 -16.96 -23.50 8.69
CA ARG A 214 -16.79 -24.21 9.97
C ARG A 214 -15.80 -23.51 10.89
N ALA A 215 -14.64 -23.13 10.36
CA ALA A 215 -13.62 -22.41 11.14
C ALA A 215 -14.15 -21.08 11.67
N LEU A 216 -14.87 -20.33 10.83
CA LEU A 216 -15.44 -19.04 11.20
C LEU A 216 -16.56 -19.17 12.25
N ALA A 217 -17.44 -20.16 12.10
CA ALA A 217 -18.49 -20.46 13.09
C ALA A 217 -17.87 -20.80 14.45
N ALA A 218 -16.91 -21.73 14.48
CA ALA A 218 -16.21 -22.11 15.71
C ALA A 218 -15.53 -20.90 16.39
N TRP A 219 -14.92 -20.03 15.61
CA TRP A 219 -14.35 -18.80 16.12
C TRP A 219 -15.40 -17.85 16.72
N LEU A 220 -16.47 -17.57 15.98
CA LEU A 220 -17.53 -16.63 16.40
C LEU A 220 -18.29 -17.12 17.64
N GLU A 221 -18.56 -18.42 17.72
CA GLU A 221 -19.33 -19.04 18.79
C GLU A 221 -18.49 -19.28 20.06
N ARG A 222 -17.27 -19.79 19.91
CA ARG A 222 -16.47 -20.27 21.03
C ARG A 222 -15.27 -19.39 21.36
N GLY A 223 -14.49 -18.98 20.38
CA GLY A 223 -13.23 -18.26 20.61
C GLY A 223 -13.41 -16.76 20.83
N ARG A 224 -14.14 -16.09 19.92
CA ARG A 224 -14.30 -14.64 19.98
C ARG A 224 -14.93 -14.14 21.30
N PRO A 225 -15.99 -14.76 21.83
CA PRO A 225 -16.59 -14.28 23.09
C PRO A 225 -15.61 -14.30 24.26
N GLN A 226 -14.70 -15.27 24.32
CA GLN A 226 -13.70 -15.37 25.39
C GLN A 226 -12.70 -14.21 25.34
N LEU A 227 -12.18 -13.87 24.14
CA LEU A 227 -11.25 -12.76 23.98
C LEU A 227 -11.93 -11.38 24.11
N ALA A 228 -13.17 -11.26 23.61
CA ALA A 228 -13.92 -9.99 23.71
C ALA A 228 -14.34 -9.63 25.14
N ARG A 229 -14.53 -10.62 26.01
CA ARG A 229 -14.84 -10.42 27.44
C ARG A 229 -13.61 -10.02 28.25
N GLY A 230 -12.43 -10.42 27.81
CA GLY A 230 -11.15 -10.21 28.52
C GLY A 230 -10.71 -8.76 28.66
N GLY A 231 -11.40 -7.81 28.05
CA GLY A 231 -11.31 -6.36 28.19
C GLY A 231 -9.92 -5.76 28.46
N THR A 232 -9.70 -4.55 28.04
CA THR A 232 -8.59 -3.71 28.54
C THR A 232 -8.95 -3.20 29.95
N ARG A 233 -7.99 -2.63 30.70
CA ARG A 233 -8.25 -1.91 31.97
C ARG A 233 -9.41 -0.89 31.90
N GLN A 234 -9.88 -0.55 30.69
CA GLN A 234 -10.96 0.39 30.40
C GLN A 234 -12.33 -0.27 30.13
N GLY A 235 -12.47 -1.60 30.32
CA GLY A 235 -13.72 -2.32 30.12
C GLY A 235 -13.77 -3.14 28.81
N PRO A 236 -14.89 -3.83 28.53
CA PRO A 236 -15.03 -4.68 27.35
C PRO A 236 -14.99 -3.81 26.09
N VAL A 237 -14.11 -4.18 25.15
CA VAL A 237 -14.00 -3.48 23.84
C VAL A 237 -15.24 -3.82 23.01
N ARG A 238 -16.17 -2.89 22.94
CA ARG A 238 -17.37 -3.00 22.10
C ARG A 238 -17.01 -2.57 20.66
N HIS A 239 -16.60 -3.49 19.83
CA HIS A 239 -16.50 -3.26 18.39
C HIS A 239 -17.01 -4.46 17.60
N ASP A 240 -17.53 -4.20 16.42
CA ASP A 240 -18.17 -5.23 15.60
C ASP A 240 -17.21 -6.04 14.73
N HIS A 241 -15.90 -5.85 14.87
CA HIS A 241 -14.94 -6.61 14.10
C HIS A 241 -15.02 -8.11 14.38
N VAL A 242 -14.97 -8.90 13.31
CA VAL A 242 -14.91 -10.36 13.40
C VAL A 242 -13.66 -10.79 14.15
N PHE A 243 -12.50 -10.26 13.75
CA PHE A 243 -11.21 -10.65 14.33
C PHE A 243 -10.67 -9.63 15.30
N VAL A 244 -10.28 -10.14 16.47
CA VAL A 244 -9.72 -9.35 17.57
C VAL A 244 -8.30 -9.82 17.89
N ASN A 245 -7.49 -8.93 18.47
CA ASN A 245 -6.18 -9.29 18.99
C ASN A 245 -6.30 -10.10 20.30
N ALA A 246 -5.18 -10.58 20.87
CA ALA A 246 -5.17 -11.37 22.11
C ALA A 246 -5.73 -10.62 23.33
N ARG A 247 -5.88 -9.29 23.25
CA ARG A 247 -6.41 -8.44 24.33
C ARG A 247 -7.86 -8.02 24.06
N GLY A 248 -8.53 -8.62 23.07
CA GLY A 248 -9.89 -8.29 22.68
C GLY A 248 -10.06 -7.02 21.83
N GLY A 249 -9.01 -6.24 21.59
CA GLY A 249 -9.04 -5.04 20.77
C GLY A 249 -8.92 -5.32 19.27
N THR A 250 -8.92 -4.25 18.46
CA THR A 250 -8.77 -4.35 17.01
C THR A 250 -7.43 -5.00 16.60
N LEU A 251 -7.48 -5.88 15.62
CA LEU A 251 -6.29 -6.52 15.08
C LEU A 251 -5.66 -5.62 14.00
N SER A 252 -4.37 -5.28 14.19
CA SER A 252 -3.65 -4.49 13.19
C SER A 252 -3.14 -5.35 12.02
N ARG A 253 -2.85 -4.72 10.88
CA ARG A 253 -2.23 -5.40 9.73
C ARG A 253 -0.89 -6.03 10.09
N MET A 254 -0.10 -5.36 10.93
CA MET A 254 1.17 -5.89 11.42
C MET A 254 0.96 -7.08 12.36
N GLY A 255 -0.11 -7.03 13.18
CA GLY A 255 -0.53 -8.16 14.02
C GLY A 255 -0.83 -9.39 13.16
N TRP A 256 -1.65 -9.24 12.14
CA TRP A 256 -1.93 -10.33 11.19
C TRP A 256 -0.66 -10.85 10.51
N TRP A 257 0.23 -9.97 10.06
CA TRP A 257 1.47 -10.38 9.43
C TRP A 257 2.37 -11.20 10.36
N LYS A 258 2.45 -10.82 11.66
CA LYS A 258 3.20 -11.57 12.68
C LYS A 258 2.58 -12.97 12.91
N ILE A 259 1.25 -13.06 13.01
CA ILE A 259 0.51 -14.32 13.16
C ILE A 259 0.82 -15.25 11.97
N LEU A 260 0.62 -14.73 10.75
CA LEU A 260 0.85 -15.48 9.52
C LEU A 260 2.29 -16.01 9.42
N ARG A 261 3.29 -15.18 9.74
CA ARG A 261 4.69 -15.60 9.77
C ARG A 261 5.00 -16.63 10.85
N GLY A 262 4.35 -16.51 12.00
CA GLY A 262 4.48 -17.49 13.09
C GLY A 262 4.03 -18.86 12.63
N HIS A 263 2.82 -18.96 12.09
CA HIS A 263 2.27 -20.22 11.57
C HIS A 263 3.07 -20.78 10.39
N ALA A 264 3.50 -19.94 9.45
CA ALA A 264 4.34 -20.39 8.34
C ALA A 264 5.64 -21.03 8.81
N ARG A 265 6.28 -20.43 9.80
CA ARG A 265 7.51 -20.99 10.39
C ARG A 265 7.24 -22.29 11.14
N GLY A 266 6.18 -22.35 11.95
CA GLY A 266 5.80 -23.54 12.70
C GLY A 266 5.37 -24.70 11.80
N ALA A 267 4.72 -24.41 10.67
CA ALA A 267 4.31 -25.38 9.66
C ALA A 267 5.48 -25.84 8.74
N GLY A 268 6.70 -25.34 8.95
CA GLY A 268 7.86 -25.71 8.12
C GLY A 268 7.80 -25.18 6.68
N VAL A 269 6.94 -24.17 6.39
CA VAL A 269 6.82 -23.58 5.06
C VAL A 269 8.04 -22.71 4.78
N THR A 270 8.89 -23.16 3.86
CA THR A 270 10.14 -22.46 3.50
C THR A 270 9.92 -21.30 2.54
N ALA A 271 8.81 -21.30 1.81
CA ALA A 271 8.42 -20.21 0.92
C ALA A 271 8.21 -18.91 1.70
N ARG A 272 8.43 -17.77 1.02
CA ARG A 272 8.22 -16.44 1.63
C ARG A 272 6.74 -16.14 1.81
N VAL A 273 6.19 -16.50 2.96
CA VAL A 273 4.78 -16.27 3.28
C VAL A 273 4.53 -14.82 3.71
N HIS A 274 3.59 -14.17 3.04
CA HIS A 274 3.06 -12.87 3.39
C HIS A 274 1.60 -12.77 2.91
N PRO A 275 0.80 -11.81 3.41
CA PRO A 275 -0.63 -11.76 3.08
C PRO A 275 -0.95 -11.70 1.58
N HIS A 276 -0.12 -11.01 0.80
CA HIS A 276 -0.28 -10.98 -0.66
C HIS A 276 0.06 -12.33 -1.32
N ALA A 277 0.93 -13.16 -0.70
CA ALA A 277 1.21 -14.49 -1.22
C ALA A 277 -0.02 -15.39 -1.12
N LEU A 278 -0.76 -15.40 0.01
CA LEU A 278 -2.00 -16.14 0.15
C LEU A 278 -3.05 -15.73 -0.89
N ARG A 279 -3.22 -14.42 -1.08
CA ARG A 279 -4.14 -13.91 -2.10
C ARG A 279 -3.70 -14.28 -3.51
N HIS A 280 -2.40 -14.28 -3.79
CA HIS A 280 -1.86 -14.71 -5.06
C HIS A 280 -2.08 -16.21 -5.28
N SER A 281 -1.84 -17.03 -4.25
CA SER A 281 -2.11 -18.47 -4.28
C SER A 281 -3.59 -18.76 -4.54
N PHE A 282 -4.51 -18.03 -3.91
CA PHE A 282 -5.94 -18.11 -4.23
C PHE A 282 -6.20 -17.92 -5.73
N ALA A 283 -5.65 -16.83 -6.32
CA ALA A 283 -5.84 -16.53 -7.73
C ALA A 283 -5.25 -17.62 -8.64
N THR A 284 -4.01 -18.03 -8.34
CA THR A 284 -3.29 -19.05 -9.12
C THR A 284 -4.00 -20.40 -9.06
N HIS A 285 -4.41 -20.85 -7.88
CA HIS A 285 -5.06 -22.15 -7.72
C HIS A 285 -6.46 -22.21 -8.34
N LEU A 286 -7.19 -21.09 -8.38
CA LEU A 286 -8.45 -21.01 -9.14
C LEU A 286 -8.21 -21.14 -10.63
N LEU A 287 -7.21 -20.43 -11.17
CA LEU A 287 -6.84 -20.50 -12.59
C LEU A 287 -6.35 -21.89 -12.97
N GLU A 288 -5.51 -22.52 -12.15
CA GLU A 288 -5.05 -23.90 -12.32
C GLU A 288 -6.20 -24.91 -12.25
N GLY A 289 -7.23 -24.60 -11.46
CA GLY A 289 -8.47 -25.38 -11.39
C GLY A 289 -9.34 -25.24 -12.64
N GLY A 290 -9.09 -24.25 -13.51
CA GLY A 290 -9.84 -24.00 -14.73
C GLY A 290 -10.80 -22.80 -14.65
N ALA A 291 -10.76 -22.00 -13.60
CA ALA A 291 -11.60 -20.81 -13.51
C ALA A 291 -11.17 -19.75 -14.55
N ASP A 292 -12.16 -19.05 -15.11
CA ASP A 292 -11.91 -17.95 -16.04
C ASP A 292 -11.18 -16.78 -15.36
N LEU A 293 -10.19 -16.20 -16.03
CA LEU A 293 -9.39 -15.10 -15.52
C LEU A 293 -10.23 -13.87 -15.11
N ARG A 294 -11.29 -13.57 -15.86
CA ARG A 294 -12.17 -12.43 -15.57
C ARG A 294 -12.96 -12.66 -14.27
N VAL A 295 -13.42 -13.89 -14.06
CA VAL A 295 -14.11 -14.25 -12.81
C VAL A 295 -13.17 -14.15 -11.62
N VAL A 296 -11.93 -14.61 -11.76
CA VAL A 296 -10.90 -14.46 -10.71
C VAL A 296 -10.59 -12.98 -10.43
N GLN A 297 -10.52 -12.14 -11.47
CA GLN A 297 -10.32 -10.70 -11.31
C GLN A 297 -11.50 -10.02 -10.59
N GLU A 298 -12.74 -10.45 -10.87
CA GLU A 298 -13.94 -9.97 -10.20
C GLU A 298 -13.96 -10.37 -8.72
N LEU A 299 -13.71 -11.63 -8.41
CA LEU A 299 -13.56 -12.13 -7.03
C LEU A 299 -12.49 -11.35 -6.26
N LEU A 300 -11.41 -10.98 -6.92
CA LEU A 300 -10.34 -10.18 -6.32
C LEU A 300 -10.68 -8.68 -6.23
N GLY A 301 -11.66 -8.18 -6.97
CA GLY A 301 -12.00 -6.75 -7.00
C GLY A 301 -10.88 -5.90 -7.60
N HIS A 302 -10.43 -6.22 -8.82
CA HIS A 302 -9.46 -5.43 -9.58
C HIS A 302 -10.19 -4.28 -10.27
N ALA A 303 -9.86 -3.03 -9.89
CA ALA A 303 -10.52 -1.81 -10.37
C ALA A 303 -10.22 -1.45 -11.85
N ARG A 304 -9.46 -2.24 -12.58
CA ARG A 304 -8.95 -1.93 -13.93
C ARG A 304 -9.41 -2.86 -15.05
N VAL A 305 -10.55 -3.52 -14.91
CA VAL A 305 -11.19 -4.09 -16.10
C VAL A 305 -12.27 -3.12 -16.54
N CYS A 306 -11.83 -2.11 -17.30
CA CYS A 306 -12.69 -1.17 -17.98
C CYS A 306 -13.34 -1.87 -19.18
N THR A 307 -14.53 -2.42 -18.95
CA THR A 307 -15.62 -2.46 -19.95
C THR A 307 -16.92 -2.66 -19.17
N THR A 308 -17.40 -1.56 -18.64
CA THR A 308 -18.64 -1.47 -17.83
C THR A 308 -19.92 -1.74 -18.65
N ALA A 309 -19.80 -2.08 -19.92
CA ALA A 309 -20.96 -2.12 -20.82
C ALA A 309 -21.55 -3.50 -21.08
N MET A 310 -20.93 -4.61 -20.65
CA MET A 310 -21.44 -5.94 -21.03
C MET A 310 -21.67 -6.93 -19.86
N TYR A 311 -21.25 -6.62 -18.62
CA TYR A 311 -21.41 -7.51 -17.47
C TYR A 311 -21.79 -6.75 -16.20
N THR A 312 -22.94 -6.09 -16.24
CA THR A 312 -23.47 -5.37 -15.06
C THR A 312 -23.96 -6.30 -13.95
N HIS A 313 -24.03 -7.61 -14.20
CA HIS A 313 -24.47 -8.60 -13.23
C HIS A 313 -23.84 -9.99 -13.53
N LEU A 314 -22.56 -10.20 -13.23
CA LEU A 314 -22.17 -11.57 -12.90
C LEU A 314 -22.98 -11.96 -11.68
N ASP A 315 -23.93 -12.83 -11.88
CA ASP A 315 -24.87 -13.26 -10.83
C ASP A 315 -24.06 -13.79 -9.64
N ARG A 316 -24.44 -13.39 -8.45
CA ARG A 316 -23.84 -13.88 -7.20
C ARG A 316 -23.84 -15.40 -7.10
N SER A 317 -24.82 -16.05 -7.73
CA SER A 317 -24.92 -17.50 -7.83
C SER A 317 -23.77 -18.06 -8.70
N TYR A 318 -23.45 -17.43 -9.81
CA TYR A 318 -22.36 -17.83 -10.68
C TYR A 318 -20.97 -17.71 -10.02
N LEU A 319 -20.73 -16.63 -9.29
CA LEU A 319 -19.47 -16.47 -8.55
C LEU A 319 -19.31 -17.55 -7.47
N ARG A 320 -20.40 -17.93 -6.78
CA ARG A 320 -20.41 -19.04 -5.82
C ARG A 320 -20.15 -20.37 -6.50
N GLU A 321 -20.74 -20.59 -7.66
CA GLU A 321 -20.60 -21.85 -8.42
C GLU A 321 -19.15 -22.00 -8.90
N VAL A 322 -18.57 -20.97 -9.51
CA VAL A 322 -17.15 -20.98 -9.93
C VAL A 322 -16.23 -21.23 -8.75
N HIS A 323 -16.47 -20.55 -7.62
CA HIS A 323 -15.69 -20.81 -6.40
C HIS A 323 -15.85 -22.27 -5.95
N ARG A 324 -17.06 -22.79 -5.92
CA ARG A 324 -17.36 -24.18 -5.52
C ARG A 324 -16.69 -25.20 -6.43
N GLN A 325 -16.65 -24.94 -7.73
CA GLN A 325 -16.12 -25.87 -8.72
C GLN A 325 -14.60 -25.89 -8.76
N PHE A 326 -13.95 -24.73 -8.61
CA PHE A 326 -12.52 -24.57 -8.92
C PHE A 326 -11.64 -24.27 -7.71
N HIS A 327 -12.21 -23.90 -6.56
CA HIS A 327 -11.41 -23.61 -5.38
C HIS A 327 -11.08 -24.89 -4.59
N PRO A 328 -9.79 -25.15 -4.23
CA PRO A 328 -9.40 -26.40 -3.55
C PRO A 328 -10.09 -26.68 -2.20
N ARG A 329 -10.61 -25.64 -1.54
CA ARG A 329 -11.28 -25.74 -0.22
C ARG A 329 -12.72 -25.22 -0.26
N ALA A 330 -13.45 -25.47 -1.33
CA ALA A 330 -14.85 -25.08 -1.51
C ALA A 330 -15.83 -25.83 -0.58
#